data_08ecfafb7ea4e4288e0132f7b801547a
#
_entry.id   08ecfafb7ea4e4288e0132f7b801547a
#
_cell.length_a   1.000
_cell.length_b   1.000
_cell.length_c   1.000
_cell.angle_alpha   90.00
_cell.angle_beta   90.00
_cell.angle_gamma   90.00
#
_symmetry.space_group_name_H-M   'P 1'
#
loop_
_entity.id
_entity.type
_entity.pdbx_description
1 polymer ?
#
loop_
_entity_poly.entity_id
_entity_poly.type
_entity_poly.pdbx_seq_one_letter_code
_entity_poly.pdbx_strand_id
1 'polypeptide(L)'
;MAEKKLKRVWDKQVKIAFAVVIAAVVLAVPVGVTVTMNRMYNQVSAVFQSGAEGDNLSIQNDLSARAAAAVNLTAVAKRYLDGDDEAILSVIQAAKALEEAEGPSAKFAANEELDEAFTKLYEALEWLALTEKDSQYREALQAEMKSRSVTISNDPYNQRAEEYNQRLDGFPANLLGKSLGLKRAELFVAPANS
;
A
#
# COMPACT_ATOMS: atom_id res chain seq x y z
N MET A 1 34.79 -59.38 19.46
CA MET A 1 33.96 -59.18 18.23
C MET A 1 32.64 -58.47 18.50
N ALA A 2 31.94 -58.73 19.58
CA ALA A 2 30.64 -58.10 19.93
C ALA A 2 30.71 -56.58 20.16
N GLU A 3 31.71 -56.08 20.89
CA GLU A 3 31.88 -54.63 21.12
C GLU A 3 32.06 -53.79 19.86
N LYS A 4 32.86 -54.25 18.92
CA LYS A 4 33.02 -53.57 17.62
C LYS A 4 31.71 -53.50 16.83
N LYS A 5 30.88 -54.53 16.92
CA LYS A 5 29.57 -54.58 16.27
C LYS A 5 28.57 -53.65 16.92
N LEU A 6 28.55 -53.56 18.23
CA LEU A 6 27.71 -52.61 19.01
C LEU A 6 28.08 -51.13 18.72
N LYS A 7 29.38 -50.81 18.74
CA LYS A 7 29.89 -49.48 18.44
C LYS A 7 29.52 -49.04 17.02
N ARG A 8 29.59 -49.97 16.04
CA ARG A 8 29.24 -49.72 14.63
C ARG A 8 27.72 -49.49 14.42
N VAL A 9 26.89 -50.21 15.19
CA VAL A 9 25.42 -50.04 15.17
C VAL A 9 25.03 -48.71 15.83
N TRP A 10 25.63 -48.35 16.95
CA TRP A 10 25.47 -47.09 17.65
C TRP A 10 25.83 -45.89 16.75
N ASP A 11 27.03 -45.92 16.14
CA ASP A 11 27.46 -44.88 15.21
C ASP A 11 26.51 -44.70 14.01
N LYS A 12 25.95 -45.82 13.52
CA LYS A 12 24.99 -45.77 12.41
C LYS A 12 23.66 -45.15 12.83
N GLN A 13 23.13 -45.46 14.01
CA GLN A 13 21.88 -44.89 14.54
C GLN A 13 22.03 -43.41 14.86
N VAL A 14 23.17 -43.00 15.43
CA VAL A 14 23.45 -41.59 15.69
C VAL A 14 23.54 -40.81 14.39
N LYS A 15 24.18 -41.29 13.36
CA LYS A 15 24.22 -40.65 12.04
C LYS A 15 22.84 -40.55 11.40
N ILE A 16 22.00 -41.55 11.52
CA ILE A 16 20.61 -41.51 11.02
C ILE A 16 19.82 -40.48 11.82
N ALA A 17 19.94 -40.45 13.15
CA ALA A 17 19.26 -39.46 13.96
C ALA A 17 19.66 -38.00 13.59
N PHE A 18 20.98 -37.77 13.40
CA PHE A 18 21.45 -36.47 12.90
C PHE A 18 20.89 -36.11 11.52
N ALA A 19 20.86 -37.06 10.59
CA ALA A 19 20.30 -36.84 9.25
C ALA A 19 18.80 -36.50 9.30
N VAL A 20 18.03 -37.16 10.19
CA VAL A 20 16.62 -36.88 10.39
C VAL A 20 16.41 -35.49 11.00
N VAL A 21 17.22 -35.09 11.98
CA VAL A 21 17.15 -33.75 12.58
C VAL A 21 17.47 -32.67 11.53
N ILE A 22 18.54 -32.86 10.77
CA ILE A 22 18.89 -31.92 9.69
C ILE A 22 17.77 -31.83 8.66
N ALA A 23 17.21 -32.95 8.22
CA ALA A 23 16.09 -32.97 7.28
C ALA A 23 14.85 -32.24 7.86
N ALA A 24 14.54 -32.43 9.13
CA ALA A 24 13.45 -31.74 9.81
C ALA A 24 13.68 -30.22 9.84
N VAL A 25 14.89 -29.76 10.15
CA VAL A 25 15.25 -28.33 10.15
C VAL A 25 15.17 -27.75 8.74
N VAL A 26 15.71 -28.45 7.74
CA VAL A 26 15.67 -28.03 6.33
C VAL A 26 14.24 -27.86 5.82
N LEU A 27 13.29 -28.65 6.31
CA LEU A 27 11.89 -28.53 5.93
C LEU A 27 11.13 -27.49 6.78
N ALA A 28 11.42 -27.43 8.09
CA ALA A 28 10.68 -26.55 9.01
C ALA A 28 11.01 -25.06 8.82
N VAL A 29 12.27 -24.73 8.53
CA VAL A 29 12.69 -23.33 8.38
C VAL A 29 12.01 -22.63 7.20
N PRO A 30 11.98 -23.18 5.96
CA PRO A 30 11.25 -22.55 4.87
C PRO A 30 9.76 -22.37 5.16
N VAL A 31 9.10 -23.35 5.77
CA VAL A 31 7.69 -23.26 6.14
C VAL A 31 7.47 -22.13 7.15
N GLY A 32 8.28 -22.08 8.21
CA GLY A 32 8.21 -21.03 9.21
C GLY A 32 8.42 -19.62 8.63
N VAL A 33 9.40 -19.47 7.75
CA VAL A 33 9.67 -18.21 7.05
C VAL A 33 8.49 -17.82 6.19
N THR A 34 7.96 -18.74 5.37
CA THR A 34 6.82 -18.46 4.49
C THR A 34 5.58 -17.98 5.28
N VAL A 35 5.21 -18.73 6.32
CA VAL A 35 4.04 -18.40 7.14
C VAL A 35 4.22 -17.04 7.83
N THR A 36 5.38 -16.80 8.42
CA THR A 36 5.65 -15.54 9.14
C THR A 36 5.65 -14.35 8.19
N MET A 37 6.38 -14.45 7.08
CA MET A 37 6.50 -13.34 6.13
C MET A 37 5.18 -13.04 5.42
N ASN A 38 4.41 -14.05 5.02
CA ASN A 38 3.09 -13.84 4.43
C ASN A 38 2.11 -13.21 5.43
N ARG A 39 2.15 -13.62 6.69
CA ARG A 39 1.34 -12.99 7.74
C ARG A 39 1.68 -11.51 7.90
N MET A 40 2.97 -11.19 7.95
CA MET A 40 3.42 -9.79 8.06
C MET A 40 3.05 -8.98 6.81
N TYR A 41 3.22 -9.53 5.62
CA TYR A 41 2.81 -8.90 4.37
C TYR A 41 1.32 -8.56 4.37
N ASN A 42 0.48 -9.52 4.76
CA ASN A 42 -0.96 -9.31 4.86
C ASN A 42 -1.33 -8.25 5.91
N GLN A 43 -0.60 -8.19 7.03
CA GLN A 43 -0.78 -7.13 8.03
C GLN A 43 -0.44 -5.75 7.47
N VAL A 44 0.68 -5.61 6.75
CA VAL A 44 1.04 -4.35 6.07
C VAL A 44 -0.02 -3.97 5.05
N SER A 45 -0.48 -4.91 4.22
CA SER A 45 -1.54 -4.65 3.25
C SER A 45 -2.86 -4.23 3.92
N ALA A 46 -3.19 -4.81 5.06
CA ALA A 46 -4.38 -4.44 5.83
C ALA A 46 -4.29 -3.00 6.38
N VAL A 47 -3.11 -2.55 6.79
CA VAL A 47 -2.91 -1.16 7.22
C VAL A 47 -3.24 -0.18 6.09
N PHE A 48 -2.78 -0.44 4.88
CA PHE A 48 -3.10 0.39 3.72
C PHE A 48 -4.60 0.45 3.42
N GLN A 49 -5.30 -0.67 3.55
CA GLN A 49 -6.71 -0.80 3.16
C GLN A 49 -7.70 -0.41 4.26
N SER A 50 -7.37 -0.71 5.52
CA SER A 50 -8.34 -0.65 6.63
C SER A 50 -7.82 0.06 7.88
N GLY A 51 -6.59 0.59 7.83
CA GLY A 51 -5.95 1.24 8.97
C GLY A 51 -5.22 0.27 9.91
N ALA A 52 -4.39 0.84 10.79
CA ALA A 52 -3.51 0.09 11.67
C ALA A 52 -4.26 -0.79 12.68
N GLU A 53 -5.45 -0.39 13.09
CA GLU A 53 -6.30 -1.08 14.06
C GLU A 53 -7.62 -1.60 13.44
N GLY A 54 -7.76 -1.50 12.12
CA GLY A 54 -9.00 -1.85 11.42
C GLY A 54 -10.13 -0.84 11.67
N ASP A 55 -9.76 0.38 12.05
CA ASP A 55 -10.65 1.51 12.37
C ASP A 55 -11.11 2.30 11.14
N ASN A 56 -10.73 1.86 9.95
CA ASN A 56 -10.92 2.53 8.67
C ASN A 56 -10.18 3.88 8.52
N LEU A 57 -9.26 4.20 9.40
CA LEU A 57 -8.32 5.30 9.22
C LEU A 57 -7.15 4.79 8.38
N SER A 58 -7.24 4.86 7.06
CA SER A 58 -6.31 4.25 6.12
C SER A 58 -6.07 5.13 4.91
N ILE A 59 -4.90 4.99 4.30
CA ILE A 59 -4.57 5.69 3.05
C ILE A 59 -5.65 5.41 1.98
N GLN A 60 -6.11 4.17 1.84
CA GLN A 60 -7.14 3.82 0.85
C GLN A 60 -8.44 4.60 1.06
N ASN A 61 -8.90 4.76 2.30
CA ASN A 61 -10.12 5.50 2.59
C ASN A 61 -9.94 7.01 2.38
N ASP A 62 -8.78 7.54 2.74
CA ASP A 62 -8.47 8.95 2.49
C ASP A 62 -8.37 9.26 0.99
N LEU A 63 -7.78 8.37 0.20
CA LEU A 63 -7.75 8.48 -1.26
C LEU A 63 -9.16 8.46 -1.86
N SER A 64 -10.03 7.57 -1.37
CA SER A 64 -11.43 7.50 -1.81
C SER A 64 -12.21 8.77 -1.46
N ALA A 65 -11.97 9.35 -0.27
CA ALA A 65 -12.56 10.60 0.13
C ALA A 65 -12.06 11.78 -0.73
N ARG A 66 -10.76 11.81 -1.08
CA ARG A 66 -10.19 12.81 -2.00
C ARG A 66 -10.83 12.72 -3.39
N ALA A 67 -10.94 11.50 -3.96
CA ALA A 67 -11.61 11.29 -5.23
C ALA A 67 -13.07 11.79 -5.21
N ALA A 68 -13.81 11.49 -4.14
CA ALA A 68 -15.18 11.97 -3.96
C ALA A 68 -15.25 13.51 -3.86
N ALA A 69 -14.35 14.14 -3.11
CA ALA A 69 -14.27 15.59 -3.01
C ALA A 69 -14.00 16.25 -4.36
N ALA A 70 -13.07 15.68 -5.14
CA ALA A 70 -12.74 16.17 -6.47
C ALA A 70 -13.92 16.02 -7.45
N VAL A 71 -14.60 14.89 -7.46
CA VAL A 71 -15.82 14.70 -8.26
C VAL A 71 -16.94 15.66 -7.83
N ASN A 72 -17.10 15.93 -6.54
CA ASN A 72 -18.08 16.89 -6.06
C ASN A 72 -17.75 18.32 -6.53
N LEU A 73 -16.49 18.70 -6.66
CA LEU A 73 -16.10 19.99 -7.24
C LEU A 73 -16.54 20.09 -8.70
N THR A 74 -16.49 19.01 -9.49
CA THR A 74 -17.00 19.01 -10.86
C THR A 74 -18.52 19.28 -10.92
N ALA A 75 -19.26 18.82 -9.91
CA ALA A 75 -20.71 19.11 -9.83
C ALA A 75 -21.00 20.59 -9.58
N VAL A 76 -20.14 21.28 -8.82
CA VAL A 76 -20.20 22.74 -8.69
C VAL A 76 -19.82 23.39 -10.03
N ALA A 77 -18.70 22.98 -10.63
CA ALA A 77 -18.17 23.55 -11.86
C ALA A 77 -19.16 23.51 -13.03
N LYS A 78 -19.88 22.40 -13.20
CA LYS A 78 -20.91 22.23 -14.26
C LYS A 78 -22.08 23.20 -14.19
N ARG A 79 -22.19 24.00 -13.15
CA ARG A 79 -23.19 25.09 -13.06
C ARG A 79 -22.69 26.39 -13.71
N TYR A 80 -21.39 26.50 -13.94
CA TYR A 80 -20.71 27.72 -14.35
C TYR A 80 -19.83 27.55 -15.60
N LEU A 81 -19.43 26.33 -15.91
CA LEU A 81 -18.63 25.94 -17.05
C LEU A 81 -19.41 24.94 -17.90
N ASP A 82 -19.03 24.81 -19.15
CA ASP A 82 -19.59 23.78 -20.05
C ASP A 82 -19.23 22.38 -19.53
N GLY A 83 -20.13 21.42 -19.71
CA GLY A 83 -19.97 20.07 -19.16
C GLY A 83 -18.79 19.28 -19.77
N ASP A 84 -18.27 19.71 -20.90
CA ASP A 84 -17.12 19.20 -21.64
C ASP A 84 -15.85 20.07 -21.43
N ASP A 85 -15.86 21.00 -20.48
CA ASP A 85 -14.68 21.77 -20.10
C ASP A 85 -13.51 20.85 -19.71
N GLU A 86 -12.33 21.14 -20.22
CA GLU A 86 -11.13 20.33 -20.06
C GLU A 86 -10.76 20.13 -18.58
N ALA A 87 -10.94 21.15 -17.74
CA ALA A 87 -10.63 21.06 -16.32
C ALA A 87 -11.60 20.10 -15.61
N ILE A 88 -12.88 20.08 -15.99
CA ILE A 88 -13.87 19.12 -15.47
C ILE A 88 -13.52 17.70 -15.88
N LEU A 89 -13.22 17.51 -17.17
CA LEU A 89 -12.90 16.18 -17.70
C LEU A 89 -11.62 15.63 -17.11
N SER A 90 -10.60 16.47 -16.90
CA SER A 90 -9.34 16.09 -16.24
C SER A 90 -9.56 15.56 -14.82
N VAL A 91 -10.39 16.21 -14.03
CA VAL A 91 -10.72 15.74 -12.66
C VAL A 91 -11.44 14.40 -12.70
N ILE A 92 -12.41 14.24 -13.59
CA ILE A 92 -13.15 12.97 -13.72
C ILE A 92 -12.19 11.83 -14.12
N GLN A 93 -11.30 12.09 -15.06
CA GLN A 93 -10.31 11.11 -15.51
C GLN A 93 -9.31 10.75 -14.40
N ALA A 94 -8.78 11.75 -13.70
CA ALA A 94 -7.83 11.52 -12.61
C ALA A 94 -8.48 10.78 -11.44
N ALA A 95 -9.72 11.11 -11.07
CA ALA A 95 -10.45 10.39 -10.03
C ALA A 95 -10.67 8.92 -10.42
N LYS A 96 -11.02 8.65 -11.67
CA LYS A 96 -11.15 7.29 -12.18
C LYS A 96 -9.82 6.55 -12.20
N ALA A 97 -8.73 7.20 -12.65
CA ALA A 97 -7.40 6.62 -12.63
C ALA A 97 -6.94 6.24 -11.21
N LEU A 98 -7.25 7.09 -10.21
CA LEU A 98 -6.98 6.77 -8.81
C LEU A 98 -7.78 5.57 -8.29
N GLU A 99 -9.02 5.43 -8.73
CA GLU A 99 -9.88 4.30 -8.35
C GLU A 99 -9.37 2.98 -8.96
N GLU A 100 -8.95 3.01 -10.23
CA GLU A 100 -8.45 1.86 -10.99
C GLU A 100 -6.98 1.51 -10.70
N ALA A 101 -6.21 2.41 -10.11
CA ALA A 101 -4.80 2.17 -9.77
C ALA A 101 -4.64 0.99 -8.82
N GLU A 102 -3.72 0.10 -9.12
CA GLU A 102 -3.41 -1.07 -8.29
C GLU A 102 -2.07 -0.90 -7.57
N GLY A 103 -2.09 -1.14 -6.26
CA GLY A 103 -0.92 -1.05 -5.39
C GLY A 103 -0.62 0.38 -4.90
N PRO A 104 0.14 0.49 -3.82
CA PRO A 104 0.42 1.76 -3.15
C PRO A 104 1.15 2.78 -4.02
N SER A 105 2.16 2.36 -4.78
CA SER A 105 2.96 3.26 -5.62
C SER A 105 2.16 3.83 -6.79
N ALA A 106 1.33 3.00 -7.46
CA ALA A 106 0.45 3.48 -8.53
C ALA A 106 -0.64 4.42 -8.00
N LYS A 107 -1.20 4.11 -6.83
CA LYS A 107 -2.15 5.00 -6.15
C LYS A 107 -1.53 6.33 -5.73
N PHE A 108 -0.25 6.34 -5.33
CA PHE A 108 0.47 7.58 -5.08
C PHE A 108 0.52 8.45 -6.33
N ALA A 109 0.98 7.90 -7.46
CA ALA A 109 1.07 8.64 -8.72
C ALA A 109 -0.29 9.18 -9.18
N ALA A 110 -1.33 8.35 -9.14
CA ALA A 110 -2.68 8.76 -9.52
C ALA A 110 -3.27 9.81 -8.57
N ASN A 111 -2.89 9.79 -7.28
CA ASN A 111 -3.30 10.82 -6.33
C ASN A 111 -2.64 12.18 -6.60
N GLU A 112 -1.37 12.20 -7.04
CA GLU A 112 -0.71 13.42 -7.48
C GLU A 112 -1.40 14.02 -8.73
N GLU A 113 -1.75 13.18 -9.70
CA GLU A 113 -2.52 13.61 -10.89
C GLU A 113 -3.89 14.18 -10.49
N LEU A 114 -4.57 13.56 -9.53
CA LEU A 114 -5.84 14.06 -9.01
C LEU A 114 -5.67 15.42 -8.33
N ASP A 115 -4.60 15.61 -7.56
CA ASP A 115 -4.33 16.87 -6.86
C ASP A 115 -4.08 18.02 -7.85
N GLU A 116 -3.31 17.77 -8.91
CA GLU A 116 -3.10 18.73 -9.99
C GLU A 116 -4.41 19.08 -10.72
N ALA A 117 -5.19 18.07 -11.08
CA ALA A 117 -6.46 18.29 -11.78
C ALA A 117 -7.47 19.07 -10.90
N PHE A 118 -7.57 18.69 -9.63
CA PHE A 118 -8.40 19.39 -8.66
C PHE A 118 -7.99 20.86 -8.50
N THR A 119 -6.70 21.13 -8.36
CA THR A 119 -6.16 22.48 -8.19
C THR A 119 -6.49 23.34 -9.41
N LYS A 120 -6.30 22.84 -10.63
CA LYS A 120 -6.64 23.56 -11.86
C LYS A 120 -8.12 23.91 -11.92
N LEU A 121 -9.01 22.96 -11.61
CA LEU A 121 -10.44 23.21 -11.59
C LEU A 121 -10.84 24.19 -10.48
N TYR A 122 -10.23 24.06 -9.29
CA TYR A 122 -10.48 24.97 -8.16
C TYR A 122 -10.09 26.41 -8.49
N GLU A 123 -8.94 26.62 -9.14
CA GLU A 123 -8.48 27.94 -9.59
C GLU A 123 -9.34 28.51 -10.72
N ALA A 124 -9.78 27.66 -11.67
CA ALA A 124 -10.69 28.10 -12.73
C ALA A 124 -12.00 28.67 -12.18
N LEU A 125 -12.51 28.08 -11.10
CA LEU A 125 -13.73 28.56 -10.44
C LEU A 125 -13.55 29.88 -9.67
N GLU A 126 -12.32 30.27 -9.30
CA GLU A 126 -12.05 31.51 -8.56
C GLU A 126 -12.45 32.76 -9.32
N TRP A 127 -12.32 32.73 -10.63
CA TRP A 127 -12.61 33.88 -11.50
C TRP A 127 -14.08 33.98 -11.94
N LEU A 128 -14.93 33.07 -11.46
CA LEU A 128 -16.34 33.00 -11.79
C LEU A 128 -17.22 33.60 -10.67
N ALA A 129 -18.34 34.18 -11.07
CA ALA A 129 -19.31 34.73 -10.11
C ALA A 129 -20.14 33.60 -9.49
N LEU A 130 -19.54 32.86 -8.56
CA LEU A 130 -20.21 31.79 -7.83
C LEU A 130 -21.28 32.36 -6.90
N THR A 131 -22.33 31.57 -6.66
CA THR A 131 -23.24 31.87 -5.53
C THR A 131 -22.48 31.72 -4.21
N GLU A 132 -22.92 32.41 -3.15
CA GLU A 132 -22.32 32.27 -1.81
C GLU A 132 -22.28 30.80 -1.35
N LYS A 133 -23.35 30.06 -1.59
CA LYS A 133 -23.43 28.64 -1.26
C LYS A 133 -22.38 27.79 -2.02
N ASP A 134 -22.21 28.04 -3.31
CA ASP A 134 -21.26 27.29 -4.12
C ASP A 134 -19.80 27.65 -3.79
N SER A 135 -19.55 28.93 -3.44
CA SER A 135 -18.25 29.37 -2.94
C SER A 135 -17.88 28.69 -1.64
N GLN A 136 -18.79 28.71 -0.64
CA GLN A 136 -18.57 27.99 0.62
C GLN A 136 -18.34 26.47 0.42
N TYR A 137 -19.09 25.86 -0.50
CA TYR A 137 -18.94 24.44 -0.79
C TYR A 137 -17.61 24.15 -1.49
N ARG A 138 -17.16 24.97 -2.43
CA ARG A 138 -15.84 24.91 -3.05
C ARG A 138 -14.72 24.94 -2.00
N GLU A 139 -14.80 25.90 -1.05
CA GLU A 139 -13.83 26.03 0.04
C GLU A 139 -13.82 24.79 0.97
N ALA A 140 -14.99 24.25 1.28
CA ALA A 140 -15.13 23.05 2.10
C ALA A 140 -14.47 21.83 1.41
N LEU A 141 -14.64 21.69 0.09
CA LEU A 141 -14.01 20.62 -0.68
C LEU A 141 -12.48 20.76 -0.70
N GLN A 142 -11.95 21.99 -0.81
CA GLN A 142 -10.51 22.22 -0.70
C GLN A 142 -9.99 21.89 0.70
N ALA A 143 -10.72 22.26 1.74
CA ALA A 143 -10.36 21.93 3.12
C ALA A 143 -10.34 20.40 3.33
N GLU A 144 -11.32 19.67 2.77
CA GLU A 144 -11.34 18.21 2.78
C GLU A 144 -10.11 17.63 2.09
N MET A 145 -9.78 18.08 0.86
CA MET A 145 -8.58 17.63 0.13
C MET A 145 -7.31 17.82 0.97
N LYS A 146 -7.12 18.99 1.58
CA LYS A 146 -5.96 19.29 2.43
C LYS A 146 -5.93 18.43 3.70
N SER A 147 -7.08 18.26 4.36
CA SER A 147 -7.19 17.44 5.57
C SER A 147 -6.78 15.99 5.30
N ARG A 148 -7.27 15.40 4.20
CA ARG A 148 -6.90 14.04 3.80
C ARG A 148 -5.42 13.91 3.45
N SER A 149 -4.81 14.91 2.81
CA SER A 149 -3.36 14.92 2.56
C SER A 149 -2.56 14.86 3.86
N VAL A 150 -2.98 15.60 4.88
CA VAL A 150 -2.31 15.58 6.21
C VAL A 150 -2.47 14.21 6.86
N THR A 151 -3.66 13.60 6.80
CA THR A 151 -3.89 12.27 7.36
C THR A 151 -3.01 11.22 6.66
N ILE A 152 -2.98 11.22 5.33
CA ILE A 152 -2.14 10.33 4.53
C ILE A 152 -0.65 10.50 4.89
N SER A 153 -0.17 11.74 5.04
CA SER A 153 1.24 12.00 5.35
C SER A 153 1.68 11.48 6.73
N ASN A 154 0.74 11.34 7.66
CA ASN A 154 0.97 10.84 9.02
C ASN A 154 0.62 9.34 9.17
N ASP A 155 0.17 8.67 8.12
CA ASP A 155 -0.19 7.25 8.18
C ASP A 155 1.04 6.37 8.40
N PRO A 156 0.99 5.38 9.31
CA PRO A 156 2.12 4.52 9.63
C PRO A 156 2.45 3.48 8.55
N TYR A 157 1.72 3.45 7.44
CA TYR A 157 1.86 2.43 6.40
C TYR A 157 3.30 2.30 5.89
N ASN A 158 3.91 3.40 5.44
CA ASN A 158 5.26 3.36 4.87
C ASN A 158 6.28 2.82 5.87
N GLN A 159 6.19 3.24 7.14
CA GLN A 159 7.07 2.71 8.19
C GLN A 159 6.90 1.19 8.33
N ARG A 160 5.68 0.68 8.37
CA ARG A 160 5.40 -0.75 8.50
C ARG A 160 5.83 -1.55 7.27
N ALA A 161 5.68 -0.97 6.08
CA ALA A 161 6.14 -1.56 4.83
C ALA A 161 7.68 -1.67 4.79
N GLU A 162 8.39 -0.62 5.25
CA GLU A 162 9.85 -0.63 5.38
C GLU A 162 10.33 -1.66 6.41
N GLU A 163 9.71 -1.72 7.59
CA GLU A 163 10.02 -2.71 8.62
C GLU A 163 9.85 -4.15 8.10
N TYR A 164 8.78 -4.41 7.35
CA TYR A 164 8.60 -5.69 6.68
C TYR A 164 9.71 -5.96 5.66
N ASN A 165 10.03 -5.00 4.81
CA ASN A 165 11.06 -5.14 3.79
C ASN A 165 12.45 -5.39 4.41
N GLN A 166 12.78 -4.72 5.51
CA GLN A 166 14.01 -4.97 6.27
C GLN A 166 14.07 -6.40 6.83
N ARG A 167 12.95 -6.93 7.32
CA ARG A 167 12.88 -8.34 7.78
C ARG A 167 13.02 -9.32 6.62
N LEU A 168 12.49 -8.99 5.45
CA LEU A 168 12.65 -9.79 4.24
C LEU A 168 14.12 -9.83 3.78
N ASP A 169 14.86 -8.74 3.97
CA ASP A 169 16.29 -8.63 3.67
C ASP A 169 17.18 -9.28 4.75
N GLY A 170 16.61 -9.64 5.90
CA GLY A 170 17.31 -10.33 6.99
C GLY A 170 17.36 -11.85 6.82
N PHE A 171 18.34 -12.48 7.54
CA PHE A 171 18.42 -13.94 7.60
C PHE A 171 17.25 -14.52 8.43
N PRO A 172 16.64 -15.65 8.03
CA PRO A 172 16.91 -16.47 6.83
C PRO A 172 16.10 -16.08 5.58
N ALA A 173 15.23 -15.07 5.66
CA ALA A 173 14.30 -14.70 4.58
C ALA A 173 15.04 -14.25 3.31
N ASN A 174 16.16 -13.54 3.43
CA ASN A 174 16.97 -13.08 2.30
C ASN A 174 17.52 -14.22 1.41
N LEU A 175 17.81 -15.37 2.00
CA LEU A 175 18.29 -16.54 1.25
C LEU A 175 17.16 -17.32 0.60
N LEU A 176 16.01 -17.36 1.24
CA LEU A 176 14.89 -18.21 0.86
C LEU A 176 13.81 -17.44 0.07
N GLY A 177 13.74 -16.13 0.21
CA GLY A 177 12.63 -15.30 -0.25
C GLY A 177 12.32 -15.45 -1.73
N LYS A 178 13.34 -15.46 -2.60
CA LYS A 178 13.14 -15.66 -4.04
C LYS A 178 12.57 -17.05 -4.35
N SER A 179 13.08 -18.09 -3.70
CA SER A 179 12.62 -19.48 -3.90
C SER A 179 11.21 -19.71 -3.36
N LEU A 180 10.82 -18.96 -2.34
CA LEU A 180 9.52 -19.03 -1.68
C LEU A 180 8.48 -18.07 -2.29
N GLY A 181 8.87 -17.25 -3.28
CA GLY A 181 7.99 -16.29 -3.93
C GLY A 181 7.55 -15.14 -3.01
N LEU A 182 8.34 -14.80 -1.98
CA LEU A 182 8.05 -13.71 -1.07
C LEU A 182 8.19 -12.37 -1.81
N LYS A 183 7.18 -11.51 -1.66
CA LYS A 183 7.13 -10.20 -2.32
C LYS A 183 7.53 -9.10 -1.34
N ARG A 184 8.16 -8.06 -1.84
CA ARG A 184 8.36 -6.81 -1.08
C ARG A 184 7.04 -6.06 -0.96
N ALA A 185 6.85 -5.36 0.14
CA ALA A 185 5.77 -4.39 0.26
C ALA A 185 6.16 -3.13 -0.52
N GLU A 186 5.25 -2.66 -1.35
CA GLU A 186 5.40 -1.37 -2.03
C GLU A 186 5.21 -0.24 -1.01
N LEU A 187 5.91 0.87 -1.22
CA LEU A 187 5.71 2.08 -0.44
C LEU A 187 4.70 2.99 -1.15
N PHE A 188 3.96 3.76 -0.37
CA PHE A 188 3.14 4.85 -0.89
C PHE A 188 4.02 6.09 -1.08
N VAL A 189 4.77 6.07 -2.17
CA VAL A 189 5.72 7.12 -2.61
C VAL A 189 5.77 7.13 -4.13
N ALA A 190 6.34 8.18 -4.70
CA ALA A 190 6.59 8.24 -6.13
C ALA A 190 7.30 6.95 -6.62
N PRO A 191 6.85 6.36 -7.74
CA PRO A 191 7.52 5.20 -8.31
C PRO A 191 8.99 5.56 -8.60
N ALA A 192 9.90 4.68 -8.17
CA ALA A 192 11.30 4.85 -8.52
C ALA A 192 11.41 4.81 -10.07
N ASN A 193 11.95 5.85 -10.67
CA ASN A 193 12.19 5.89 -12.09
C ASN A 193 13.03 4.66 -12.49
N SER A 194 12.42 3.75 -13.20
CA SER A 194 13.06 2.58 -13.79
C SER A 194 13.87 2.94 -15.01
#